data_2336851f0d9d9271bef3db2445940585
#
_entry.id   2336851f0d9d9271bef3db2445940585
#
_cell.length_a   1.000
_cell.length_b   1.000
_cell.length_c   1.000
_cell.angle_alpha   90.00
_cell.angle_beta   90.00
_cell.angle_gamma   90.00
#
_symmetry.space_group_name_H-M   'P 1'
#
loop_
_entity.id
_entity.type
_entity.pdbx_description
1 polymer ?
#
loop_
_entity_poly.entity_id
_entity_poly.type
_entity_poly.pdbx_seq_one_letter_code
_entity_poly.pdbx_strand_id
1 'polypeptide(L)'
;MKEGIKPRAINMILPLGVMIVMMLVSLAYTGWSQVEEAGSFMNHLGKALGKGSGSAAVLYSVTTAILAAMILYRAQGIIRIRKMIELILKGISELMPLALLMMLAFSISHVCNSLGTGEYVAGITEGWLSPALLPAIIFILSSFIAFSTGTSWGTFAIMIAIALPMAELHGANLYLVVAATMGGGVFGDHCSPISDTTIISSMASASDHIDHVRTQLPYALLTGGLTLVFYLILGFILR
;
A
#
# COMPACT_ATOMS: atom_id res chain seq x y z
N MET A 1 17.09 7.01 26.53
CA MET A 1 18.34 6.95 25.76
C MET A 1 19.48 7.37 26.66
N LYS A 2 20.68 6.85 26.48
CA LYS A 2 21.85 7.41 27.16
C LYS A 2 22.18 8.74 26.52
N GLU A 3 22.30 9.79 27.34
CA GLU A 3 22.78 11.09 26.87
C GLU A 3 24.23 10.98 26.38
N GLY A 4 24.59 11.68 25.30
CA GLY A 4 25.97 11.71 24.78
C GLY A 4 26.32 10.68 23.70
N ILE A 5 25.37 9.88 23.18
CA ILE A 5 25.65 8.96 22.07
C ILE A 5 25.63 9.77 20.75
N LYS A 6 26.77 9.76 20.04
CA LYS A 6 26.85 10.38 18.72
C LYS A 6 25.92 9.65 17.73
N PRO A 7 25.10 10.36 16.95
CA PRO A 7 24.27 9.75 15.91
C PRO A 7 25.16 9.07 14.86
N ARG A 8 24.88 7.83 14.53
CA ARG A 8 25.61 7.05 13.52
C ARG A 8 24.63 6.62 12.44
N ALA A 9 24.90 6.99 11.19
CA ALA A 9 24.06 6.61 10.03
C ALA A 9 23.85 5.10 9.92
N ILE A 10 24.82 4.29 10.36
CA ILE A 10 24.73 2.81 10.35
C ILE A 10 23.51 2.29 11.15
N ASN A 11 23.07 3.01 12.19
CA ASN A 11 21.93 2.62 13.02
C ASN A 11 20.58 2.69 12.27
N MET A 12 20.52 3.45 11.19
CA MET A 12 19.38 3.50 10.29
C MET A 12 19.62 2.64 9.03
N ILE A 13 20.79 2.81 8.41
CA ILE A 13 21.08 2.17 7.11
C ILE A 13 21.10 0.64 7.23
N LEU A 14 21.68 0.07 8.30
CA LEU A 14 21.81 -1.37 8.43
C LEU A 14 20.45 -2.08 8.59
N PRO A 15 19.56 -1.69 9.51
CA PRO A 15 18.23 -2.31 9.61
C PRO A 15 17.39 -2.17 8.33
N LEU A 16 17.43 -1.01 7.68
CA LEU A 16 16.73 -0.78 6.41
C LEU A 16 17.32 -1.62 5.28
N GLY A 17 18.65 -1.70 5.18
CA GLY A 17 19.33 -2.56 4.21
C GLY A 17 18.99 -4.03 4.41
N VAL A 18 18.99 -4.51 5.66
CA VAL A 18 18.55 -5.87 6.00
C VAL A 18 17.09 -6.08 5.56
N MET A 19 16.20 -5.15 5.84
CA MET A 19 14.80 -5.25 5.44
C MET A 19 14.66 -5.41 3.92
N ILE A 20 15.33 -4.56 3.14
CA ILE A 20 15.26 -4.60 1.67
C ILE A 20 15.81 -5.92 1.12
N VAL A 21 16.99 -6.34 1.59
CA VAL A 21 17.61 -7.60 1.14
C VAL A 21 16.74 -8.79 1.52
N MET A 22 16.25 -8.83 2.76
CA MET A 22 15.41 -9.93 3.24
C MET A 22 14.05 -9.97 2.55
N MET A 23 13.52 -8.83 2.08
CA MET A 23 12.30 -8.80 1.26
C MET A 23 12.50 -9.59 -0.04
N LEU A 24 13.59 -9.33 -0.77
CA LEU A 24 13.90 -10.05 -2.01
C LEU A 24 14.19 -11.53 -1.74
N VAL A 25 14.97 -11.84 -0.71
CA VAL A 25 15.29 -13.23 -0.33
C VAL A 25 14.00 -13.99 0.04
N SER A 26 13.12 -13.38 0.81
CA SER A 26 11.88 -14.01 1.26
C SER A 26 10.87 -14.20 0.13
N LEU A 27 10.79 -13.26 -0.82
CA LEU A 27 9.99 -13.44 -2.04
C LEU A 27 10.53 -14.60 -2.87
N ALA A 28 11.84 -14.64 -3.11
CA ALA A 28 12.47 -15.75 -3.83
C ALA A 28 12.24 -17.08 -3.11
N TYR A 29 12.44 -17.12 -1.78
CA TYR A 29 12.25 -18.33 -0.97
C TYR A 29 10.81 -18.86 -1.03
N THR A 30 9.82 -18.00 -0.83
CA THR A 30 8.40 -18.39 -0.82
C THR A 30 7.86 -18.75 -2.21
N GLY A 31 8.42 -18.18 -3.26
CA GLY A 31 8.03 -18.48 -4.64
C GLY A 31 8.83 -19.63 -5.28
N TRP A 32 9.95 -20.05 -4.68
CA TRP A 32 10.86 -21.02 -5.30
C TRP A 32 10.21 -22.34 -5.66
N SER A 33 9.42 -22.90 -4.76
CA SER A 33 8.70 -24.16 -4.96
C SER A 33 7.49 -24.06 -5.89
N GLN A 34 7.08 -22.85 -6.27
CA GLN A 34 5.93 -22.61 -7.15
C GLN A 34 6.33 -22.50 -8.62
N VAL A 35 7.61 -22.61 -8.95
CA VAL A 35 8.14 -22.55 -10.31
C VAL A 35 8.38 -23.98 -10.80
N GLU A 36 7.51 -24.47 -11.67
CA GLU A 36 7.55 -25.87 -12.19
C GLU A 36 8.60 -26.11 -13.26
N GLU A 37 8.97 -25.09 -14.07
CA GLU A 37 9.98 -25.18 -15.11
C GLU A 37 11.18 -24.28 -14.82
N ALA A 38 12.33 -24.88 -14.54
CA ALA A 38 13.59 -24.21 -14.37
C ALA A 38 14.38 -24.20 -15.68
N GLY A 39 14.36 -23.08 -16.36
CA GLY A 39 15.41 -22.72 -17.32
C GLY A 39 16.71 -22.31 -16.61
N SER A 40 17.40 -21.29 -17.12
CA SER A 40 18.54 -20.69 -16.41
C SER A 40 18.16 -20.24 -14.99
N PHE A 41 19.13 -20.30 -14.06
CA PHE A 41 18.96 -19.84 -12.66
C PHE A 41 18.31 -18.45 -12.56
N MET A 42 18.71 -17.52 -13.41
CA MET A 42 18.15 -16.16 -13.44
C MET A 42 16.67 -16.14 -13.82
N ASN A 43 16.25 -17.00 -14.77
CA ASN A 43 14.83 -17.12 -15.13
C ASN A 43 14.02 -17.74 -14.01
N HIS A 44 14.56 -18.74 -13.32
CA HIS A 44 13.91 -19.35 -12.16
C HIS A 44 13.75 -18.32 -11.02
N LEU A 45 14.83 -17.58 -10.73
CA LEU A 45 14.81 -16.51 -9.72
C LEU A 45 13.78 -15.43 -10.05
N GLY A 46 13.74 -14.95 -11.30
CA GLY A 46 12.76 -13.96 -11.73
C GLY A 46 11.31 -14.43 -11.58
N LYS A 47 11.02 -15.68 -12.00
CA LYS A 47 9.71 -16.30 -11.82
C LYS A 47 9.37 -16.51 -10.33
N ALA A 48 10.34 -16.94 -9.52
CA ALA A 48 10.15 -17.13 -8.09
C ALA A 48 9.83 -15.80 -7.36
N LEU A 49 10.50 -14.70 -7.71
CA LEU A 49 10.19 -13.38 -7.18
C LEU A 49 8.76 -12.95 -7.52
N GLY A 50 8.28 -13.25 -8.74
CA GLY A 50 6.92 -12.92 -9.16
C GLY A 50 5.83 -13.79 -8.53
N LYS A 51 6.15 -15.04 -8.18
CA LYS A 51 5.22 -15.99 -7.53
C LYS A 51 5.30 -15.97 -6.00
N GLY A 52 6.25 -15.23 -5.43
CA GLY A 52 6.47 -15.17 -3.99
C GLY A 52 5.29 -14.58 -3.21
N SER A 53 5.08 -15.05 -1.99
CA SER A 53 4.07 -14.52 -1.09
C SER A 53 4.51 -13.18 -0.52
N GLY A 54 3.90 -12.07 -0.98
CA GLY A 54 4.21 -10.71 -0.50
C GLY A 54 4.00 -10.54 1.00
N SER A 55 2.91 -11.08 1.55
CA SER A 55 2.62 -10.97 2.99
C SER A 55 3.64 -11.70 3.86
N ALA A 56 4.04 -12.92 3.47
CA ALA A 56 5.08 -13.67 4.16
C ALA A 56 6.45 -12.97 4.03
N ALA A 57 6.76 -12.44 2.85
CA ALA A 57 8.01 -11.71 2.62
C ALA A 57 8.12 -10.45 3.48
N VAL A 58 7.04 -9.67 3.62
CA VAL A 58 7.00 -8.51 4.52
C VAL A 58 7.21 -8.95 5.97
N LEU A 59 6.51 -9.99 6.43
CA LEU A 59 6.65 -10.50 7.80
C LEU A 59 8.10 -10.90 8.11
N TYR A 60 8.74 -11.68 7.23
CA TYR A 60 10.12 -12.13 7.43
C TYR A 60 11.12 -10.97 7.36
N SER A 61 10.95 -10.06 6.40
CA SER A 61 11.87 -8.92 6.24
C SER A 61 11.81 -7.95 7.42
N VAL A 62 10.61 -7.60 7.88
CA VAL A 62 10.44 -6.71 9.04
C VAL A 62 10.95 -7.37 10.32
N THR A 63 10.63 -8.64 10.54
CA THR A 63 11.08 -9.37 11.72
C THR A 63 12.61 -9.45 11.77
N THR A 64 13.26 -9.79 10.66
CA THR A 64 14.73 -9.86 10.60
C THR A 64 15.37 -8.49 10.75
N ALA A 65 14.77 -7.42 10.19
CA ALA A 65 15.25 -6.06 10.37
C ALA A 65 15.16 -5.60 11.84
N ILE A 66 14.07 -5.92 12.54
CA ILE A 66 13.92 -5.63 13.97
C ILE A 66 14.98 -6.38 14.79
N LEU A 67 15.19 -7.66 14.51
CA LEU A 67 16.23 -8.45 15.19
C LEU A 67 17.63 -7.88 14.93
N ALA A 68 17.94 -7.51 13.69
CA ALA A 68 19.20 -6.86 13.33
C ALA A 68 19.40 -5.53 14.08
N ALA A 69 18.36 -4.71 14.15
CA ALA A 69 18.37 -3.45 14.91
C ALA A 69 18.59 -3.71 16.42
N MET A 70 17.90 -4.71 16.99
CA MET A 70 18.03 -5.06 18.40
C MET A 70 19.47 -5.49 18.72
N ILE A 71 20.08 -6.35 17.89
CA ILE A 71 21.45 -6.81 18.04
C ILE A 71 22.42 -5.62 17.94
N LEU A 72 22.25 -4.79 16.90
CA LEU A 72 23.10 -3.62 16.66
C LEU A 72 23.07 -2.62 17.81
N TYR A 73 21.87 -2.26 18.28
CA TYR A 73 21.69 -1.27 19.36
C TYR A 73 22.15 -1.84 20.70
N ARG A 74 22.01 -3.15 20.91
CA ARG A 74 22.52 -3.80 22.13
C ARG A 74 24.04 -3.89 22.14
N ALA A 75 24.65 -4.23 21.01
CA ALA A 75 26.11 -4.28 20.85
C ALA A 75 26.76 -2.90 21.04
N GLN A 76 26.12 -1.85 20.56
CA GLN A 76 26.57 -0.47 20.78
C GLN A 76 26.23 0.07 22.18
N GLY A 77 25.50 -0.68 23.00
CA GLY A 77 25.10 -0.26 24.34
C GLY A 77 24.13 0.93 24.37
N ILE A 78 23.45 1.23 23.27
CA ILE A 78 22.54 2.38 23.11
C ILE A 78 21.29 2.20 23.95
N ILE A 79 20.66 1.00 23.86
CA ILE A 79 19.37 0.71 24.47
C ILE A 79 19.47 -0.64 25.20
N ARG A 80 18.80 -0.74 26.37
CA ARG A 80 18.65 -2.00 27.10
C ARG A 80 17.54 -2.85 26.50
N ILE A 81 17.64 -4.19 26.55
CA ILE A 81 16.65 -5.12 26.00
C ILE A 81 15.23 -4.80 26.48
N ARG A 82 15.05 -4.57 27.77
CA ARG A 82 13.73 -4.20 28.33
C ARG A 82 13.13 -2.99 27.61
N LYS A 83 13.94 -1.95 27.35
CA LYS A 83 13.47 -0.75 26.66
C LYS A 83 13.18 -1.00 25.17
N MET A 84 13.91 -1.91 24.52
CA MET A 84 13.61 -2.33 23.15
C MET A 84 12.24 -3.01 23.08
N ILE A 85 11.95 -3.94 24.00
CA ILE A 85 10.65 -4.61 24.07
C ILE A 85 9.52 -3.59 24.32
N GLU A 86 9.70 -2.65 25.25
CA GLU A 86 8.73 -1.58 25.47
C GLU A 86 8.47 -0.77 24.19
N LEU A 87 9.50 -0.42 23.42
CA LEU A 87 9.34 0.34 22.17
C LEU A 87 8.64 -0.48 21.08
N ILE A 88 8.92 -1.77 20.98
CA ILE A 88 8.23 -2.69 20.05
C ILE A 88 6.75 -2.77 20.41
N LEU A 89 6.42 -3.01 21.68
CA LEU A 89 5.04 -3.09 22.15
C LEU A 89 4.30 -1.78 21.95
N LYS A 90 4.97 -0.65 22.18
CA LYS A 90 4.42 0.67 21.90
C LYS A 90 4.10 0.85 20.41
N GLY A 91 5.04 0.50 19.52
CA GLY A 91 4.82 0.56 18.08
C GLY A 91 3.66 -0.34 17.61
N ILE A 92 3.54 -1.55 18.14
CA ILE A 92 2.41 -2.44 17.88
C ILE A 92 1.09 -1.79 18.34
N SER A 93 1.07 -1.22 19.55
CA SER A 93 -0.10 -0.55 20.10
C SER A 93 -0.56 0.64 19.24
N GLU A 94 0.38 1.42 18.71
CA GLU A 94 0.10 2.56 17.83
C GLU A 94 -0.49 2.12 16.47
N LEU A 95 -0.17 0.93 16.00
CA LEU A 95 -0.70 0.36 14.74
C LEU A 95 -2.01 -0.44 14.94
N MET A 96 -2.44 -0.68 16.18
CA MET A 96 -3.66 -1.46 16.45
C MET A 96 -4.93 -0.86 15.85
N PRO A 97 -5.17 0.48 15.90
CA PRO A 97 -6.33 1.07 15.24
C PRO A 97 -6.36 0.80 13.73
N LEU A 98 -5.21 0.87 13.06
CA LEU A 98 -5.09 0.56 11.64
C LEU A 98 -5.41 -0.92 11.35
N ALA A 99 -4.91 -1.84 12.17
CA ALA A 99 -5.21 -3.27 12.03
C ALA A 99 -6.73 -3.56 12.18
N LEU A 100 -7.39 -2.92 13.15
CA LEU A 100 -8.85 -3.03 13.34
C LEU A 100 -9.61 -2.44 12.14
N LEU A 101 -9.19 -1.29 11.64
CA LEU A 101 -9.77 -0.66 10.46
C LEU A 101 -9.67 -1.59 9.24
N MET A 102 -8.51 -2.19 9.00
CA MET A 102 -8.30 -3.16 7.92
C MET A 102 -9.20 -4.39 8.06
N MET A 103 -9.33 -4.93 9.28
CA MET A 103 -10.21 -6.07 9.53
C MET A 103 -11.68 -5.75 9.22
N LEU A 104 -12.15 -4.57 9.61
CA LEU A 104 -13.50 -4.11 9.31
C LEU A 104 -13.69 -3.85 7.81
N ALA A 105 -12.71 -3.25 7.14
CA ALA A 105 -12.75 -2.99 5.69
C ALA A 105 -12.82 -4.29 4.89
N PHE A 106 -12.04 -5.31 5.24
CA PHE A 106 -12.14 -6.64 4.62
C PHE A 106 -13.48 -7.33 4.91
N SER A 107 -14.04 -7.13 6.11
CA SER A 107 -15.37 -7.65 6.44
C SER A 107 -16.45 -6.99 5.57
N ILE A 108 -16.40 -5.67 5.38
CA ILE A 108 -17.31 -4.95 4.48
C ILE A 108 -17.14 -5.43 3.04
N SER A 109 -15.90 -5.59 2.57
CA SER A 109 -15.62 -6.14 1.23
C SER A 109 -16.25 -7.52 1.04
N HIS A 110 -16.11 -8.40 2.03
CA HIS A 110 -16.75 -9.73 2.00
C HIS A 110 -18.27 -9.65 1.94
N VAL A 111 -18.90 -8.77 2.72
CA VAL A 111 -20.34 -8.54 2.69
C VAL A 111 -20.78 -7.99 1.33
N CYS A 112 -20.07 -7.02 0.76
CA CYS A 112 -20.36 -6.48 -0.57
C CYS A 112 -20.33 -7.56 -1.66
N ASN A 113 -19.32 -8.43 -1.63
CA ASN A 113 -19.24 -9.57 -2.54
C ASN A 113 -20.40 -10.55 -2.33
N SER A 114 -20.74 -10.87 -1.07
CA SER A 114 -21.85 -11.79 -0.76
C SER A 114 -23.22 -11.26 -1.16
N LEU A 115 -23.40 -9.94 -1.16
CA LEU A 115 -24.62 -9.25 -1.59
C LEU A 115 -24.69 -9.00 -3.10
N GLY A 116 -23.63 -9.31 -3.87
CA GLY A 116 -23.56 -9.01 -5.28
C GLY A 116 -23.57 -7.51 -5.57
N THR A 117 -22.98 -6.69 -4.68
CA THR A 117 -23.00 -5.23 -4.81
C THR A 117 -22.35 -4.76 -6.10
N GLY A 118 -21.23 -5.40 -6.50
CA GLY A 118 -20.54 -5.08 -7.74
C GLY A 118 -21.39 -5.35 -8.96
N GLU A 119 -22.03 -6.52 -9.02
CA GLU A 119 -22.92 -6.95 -10.10
C GLU A 119 -24.17 -6.05 -10.18
N TYR A 120 -24.74 -5.68 -9.03
CA TYR A 120 -25.87 -4.76 -8.99
C TYR A 120 -25.49 -3.38 -9.54
N VAL A 121 -24.36 -2.79 -9.09
CA VAL A 121 -23.90 -1.49 -9.59
C VAL A 121 -23.57 -1.56 -11.08
N ALA A 122 -22.93 -2.63 -11.53
CA ALA A 122 -22.66 -2.84 -12.94
C ALA A 122 -23.95 -2.94 -13.78
N GLY A 123 -24.96 -3.67 -13.29
CA GLY A 123 -26.25 -3.83 -13.97
C GLY A 123 -27.02 -2.50 -14.14
N ILE A 124 -27.04 -1.64 -13.10
CA ILE A 124 -27.70 -0.33 -13.22
C ILE A 124 -26.94 0.68 -14.08
N THR A 125 -25.64 0.44 -14.30
CA THR A 125 -24.79 1.28 -15.17
C THR A 125 -24.69 0.73 -16.59
N GLU A 126 -25.21 -0.46 -16.84
CA GLU A 126 -25.25 -1.08 -18.16
C GLU A 126 -26.04 -0.21 -19.14
N GLY A 127 -25.49 -0.02 -20.33
CA GLY A 127 -26.11 0.74 -21.41
C GLY A 127 -25.78 2.23 -21.45
N TRP A 128 -25.31 2.85 -20.36
CA TRP A 128 -24.91 4.27 -20.39
C TRP A 128 -23.45 4.50 -20.00
N LEU A 129 -22.81 3.57 -19.27
CA LEU A 129 -21.42 3.70 -18.89
C LEU A 129 -20.52 3.00 -19.91
N SER A 130 -19.69 3.78 -20.63
CA SER A 130 -18.70 3.21 -21.55
C SER A 130 -17.58 2.50 -20.77
N PRO A 131 -17.21 1.26 -21.19
CA PRO A 131 -16.06 0.55 -20.60
C PRO A 131 -14.77 1.37 -20.60
N ALA A 132 -14.57 2.22 -21.61
CA ALA A 132 -13.41 3.09 -21.73
C ALA A 132 -13.34 4.16 -20.64
N LEU A 133 -14.46 4.60 -20.09
CA LEU A 133 -14.52 5.61 -19.03
C LEU A 133 -14.40 5.00 -17.63
N LEU A 134 -14.64 3.70 -17.49
CA LEU A 134 -14.67 3.03 -16.20
C LEU A 134 -13.41 3.25 -15.36
N PRO A 135 -12.17 3.10 -15.88
CA PRO A 135 -10.97 3.35 -15.09
C PRO A 135 -10.89 4.77 -14.53
N ALA A 136 -11.26 5.78 -15.34
CA ALA A 136 -11.25 7.18 -14.90
C ALA A 136 -12.25 7.45 -13.79
N ILE A 137 -13.46 6.90 -13.91
CA ILE A 137 -14.52 7.03 -12.90
C ILE A 137 -14.10 6.31 -11.60
N ILE A 138 -13.57 5.11 -11.68
CA ILE A 138 -13.06 4.37 -10.52
C ILE A 138 -11.90 5.12 -9.84
N PHE A 139 -11.01 5.73 -10.61
CA PHE A 139 -9.95 6.58 -10.06
C PHE A 139 -10.53 7.75 -9.24
N ILE A 140 -11.50 8.48 -9.77
CA ILE A 140 -12.15 9.61 -9.10
C ILE A 140 -12.86 9.15 -7.82
N LEU A 141 -13.65 8.07 -7.89
CA LEU A 141 -14.39 7.55 -6.74
C LEU A 141 -13.44 7.07 -5.64
N SER A 142 -12.41 6.31 -6.01
CA SER A 142 -11.39 5.86 -5.07
C SER A 142 -10.65 7.03 -4.42
N SER A 143 -10.36 8.08 -5.21
CA SER A 143 -9.72 9.31 -4.71
C SER A 143 -10.59 10.03 -3.68
N PHE A 144 -11.88 10.16 -3.96
CA PHE A 144 -12.82 10.80 -3.06
C PHE A 144 -13.01 10.03 -1.75
N ILE A 145 -13.12 8.69 -1.83
CA ILE A 145 -13.26 7.84 -0.65
C ILE A 145 -11.98 7.92 0.20
N ALA A 146 -10.82 7.78 -0.42
CA ALA A 146 -9.53 7.83 0.29
C ALA A 146 -9.28 9.20 0.93
N PHE A 147 -9.62 10.29 0.23
CA PHE A 147 -9.55 11.65 0.78
C PHE A 147 -10.44 11.81 2.02
N SER A 148 -11.67 11.29 1.94
CA SER A 148 -12.67 11.42 3.01
C SER A 148 -12.36 10.56 4.23
N THR A 149 -11.74 9.40 4.03
CA THR A 149 -11.40 8.44 5.10
C THR A 149 -9.99 8.61 5.64
N GLY A 150 -9.11 9.27 4.89
CA GLY A 150 -7.69 9.41 5.24
C GLY A 150 -6.90 8.11 5.17
N THR A 151 -7.36 7.13 4.37
CA THR A 151 -6.67 5.85 4.21
C THR A 151 -6.82 5.27 2.82
N SER A 152 -5.70 4.92 2.19
CA SER A 152 -5.67 4.19 0.92
C SER A 152 -6.07 2.72 1.09
N TRP A 153 -5.63 2.08 2.17
CA TRP A 153 -5.87 0.65 2.40
C TRP A 153 -7.34 0.29 2.55
N GLY A 154 -8.09 1.05 3.35
CA GLY A 154 -9.53 0.86 3.49
C GLY A 154 -10.27 1.07 2.16
N THR A 155 -9.84 2.06 1.38
CA THR A 155 -10.36 2.33 0.05
C THR A 155 -10.12 1.17 -0.91
N PHE A 156 -8.91 0.59 -0.92
CA PHE A 156 -8.60 -0.59 -1.75
C PHE A 156 -9.54 -1.76 -1.43
N ALA A 157 -9.72 -2.07 -0.15
CA ALA A 157 -10.55 -3.19 0.27
C ALA A 157 -12.01 -3.03 -0.18
N ILE A 158 -12.57 -1.83 -0.10
CA ILE A 158 -13.97 -1.57 -0.48
C ILE A 158 -14.10 -1.49 -2.00
N MET A 159 -13.24 -0.68 -2.65
CA MET A 159 -13.39 -0.37 -4.07
C MET A 159 -13.06 -1.55 -4.98
N ILE A 160 -12.10 -2.41 -4.63
CA ILE A 160 -11.80 -3.60 -5.43
C ILE A 160 -13.00 -4.55 -5.49
N ALA A 161 -13.74 -4.71 -4.38
CA ALA A 161 -14.93 -5.54 -4.34
C ALA A 161 -16.05 -5.06 -5.28
N ILE A 162 -16.06 -3.78 -5.65
CA ILE A 162 -17.05 -3.19 -6.54
C ILE A 162 -16.48 -3.08 -7.97
N ALA A 163 -15.25 -2.62 -8.09
CA ALA A 163 -14.64 -2.29 -9.38
C ALA A 163 -14.34 -3.52 -10.25
N LEU A 164 -13.97 -4.68 -9.64
CA LEU A 164 -13.68 -5.90 -10.40
C LEU A 164 -14.93 -6.45 -11.10
N PRO A 165 -16.06 -6.70 -10.43
CA PRO A 165 -17.28 -7.13 -11.11
C PRO A 165 -17.76 -6.14 -12.17
N MET A 166 -17.63 -4.83 -11.91
CA MET A 166 -17.96 -3.81 -12.90
C MET A 166 -17.08 -3.92 -14.15
N ALA A 167 -15.77 -4.14 -13.97
CA ALA A 167 -14.84 -4.29 -15.10
C ALA A 167 -15.19 -5.53 -15.95
N GLU A 168 -15.50 -6.65 -15.31
CA GLU A 168 -15.85 -7.89 -15.99
C GLU A 168 -17.18 -7.77 -16.77
N LEU A 169 -18.23 -7.23 -16.14
CA LEU A 169 -19.56 -7.09 -16.78
C LEU A 169 -19.57 -6.06 -17.91
N HIS A 170 -18.82 -4.96 -17.79
CA HIS A 170 -18.71 -3.97 -18.86
C HIS A 170 -17.65 -4.32 -19.93
N GLY A 171 -16.86 -5.38 -19.75
CA GLY A 171 -15.76 -5.73 -20.66
C GLY A 171 -14.62 -4.71 -20.66
N ALA A 172 -14.42 -4.01 -19.54
CA ALA A 172 -13.30 -3.07 -19.38
C ALA A 172 -12.00 -3.81 -19.04
N ASN A 173 -10.86 -3.18 -19.34
CA ASN A 173 -9.56 -3.75 -19.00
C ASN A 173 -9.38 -3.85 -17.48
N LEU A 174 -9.36 -5.09 -16.96
CA LEU A 174 -9.30 -5.41 -15.55
C LEU A 174 -8.05 -4.80 -14.86
N TYR A 175 -6.89 -4.91 -15.51
CA TYR A 175 -5.64 -4.38 -14.95
C TYR A 175 -5.67 -2.86 -14.82
N LEU A 176 -6.27 -2.19 -15.80
CA LEU A 176 -6.41 -0.74 -15.78
C LEU A 176 -7.37 -0.27 -14.69
N VAL A 177 -8.45 -1.01 -14.44
CA VAL A 177 -9.41 -0.73 -13.37
C VAL A 177 -8.80 -0.96 -11.99
N VAL A 178 -8.02 -2.03 -11.82
CA VAL A 178 -7.26 -2.27 -10.57
C VAL A 178 -6.25 -1.15 -10.34
N ALA A 179 -5.47 -0.79 -11.37
CA ALA A 179 -4.51 0.31 -11.27
C ALA A 179 -5.19 1.64 -10.92
N ALA A 180 -6.37 1.91 -11.50
CA ALA A 180 -7.15 3.10 -11.20
C ALA A 180 -7.66 3.12 -9.76
N THR A 181 -8.11 1.98 -9.24
CA THR A 181 -8.53 1.83 -7.84
C THR A 181 -7.36 2.13 -6.89
N MET A 182 -6.21 1.54 -7.14
CA MET A 182 -5.03 1.75 -6.30
C MET A 182 -4.48 3.16 -6.44
N GLY A 183 -4.34 3.65 -7.66
CA GLY A 183 -3.87 5.01 -7.94
C GLY A 183 -4.76 6.07 -7.31
N GLY A 184 -6.10 5.92 -7.43
CA GLY A 184 -7.07 6.81 -6.82
C GLY A 184 -6.99 6.78 -5.29
N GLY A 185 -6.89 5.60 -4.69
CA GLY A 185 -6.74 5.46 -3.25
C GLY A 185 -5.48 6.13 -2.73
N VAL A 186 -4.33 5.94 -3.40
CA VAL A 186 -3.08 6.62 -3.03
C VAL A 186 -3.18 8.14 -3.21
N PHE A 187 -3.73 8.60 -4.32
CA PHE A 187 -3.89 10.02 -4.59
C PHE A 187 -4.79 10.71 -3.56
N GLY A 188 -5.95 10.12 -3.24
CA GLY A 188 -6.88 10.67 -2.25
C GLY A 188 -6.27 10.72 -0.85
N ASP A 189 -5.57 9.67 -0.46
CA ASP A 189 -4.83 9.58 0.80
C ASP A 189 -3.80 10.72 0.91
N HIS A 190 -2.96 10.91 -0.12
CA HIS A 190 -1.97 11.99 -0.15
C HIS A 190 -2.56 13.40 -0.13
N CYS A 191 -3.77 13.59 -0.60
CA CYS A 191 -4.47 14.88 -0.56
C CYS A 191 -5.16 15.13 0.79
N SER A 192 -5.38 14.08 1.59
CA SER A 192 -6.19 14.16 2.80
C SER A 192 -5.41 14.76 3.97
N PRO A 193 -5.95 15.79 4.65
CA PRO A 193 -5.35 16.34 5.86
C PRO A 193 -5.50 15.42 7.09
N ILE A 194 -6.33 14.40 7.00
CA ILE A 194 -6.55 13.43 8.09
C ILE A 194 -5.82 12.10 7.84
N SER A 195 -5.01 12.03 6.78
CA SER A 195 -4.23 10.84 6.44
C SER A 195 -3.12 10.61 7.45
N ASP A 196 -2.98 9.37 7.90
CA ASP A 196 -1.90 8.92 8.76
C ASP A 196 -0.53 9.08 8.08
N THR A 197 -0.43 8.81 6.79
CA THR A 197 0.81 8.98 6.01
C THR A 197 1.22 10.45 5.93
N THR A 198 0.28 11.36 5.72
CA THR A 198 0.52 12.81 5.69
C THR A 198 0.91 13.34 7.06
N ILE A 199 0.24 12.88 8.13
CA ILE A 199 0.57 13.24 9.52
C ILE A 199 2.00 12.78 9.86
N ILE A 200 2.35 11.51 9.58
CA ILE A 200 3.68 10.96 9.86
C ILE A 200 4.76 11.71 9.06
N SER A 201 4.51 12.03 7.79
CA SER A 201 5.45 12.75 6.94
C SER A 201 5.73 14.16 7.46
N SER A 202 4.69 14.90 7.89
CA SER A 202 4.84 16.24 8.48
C SER A 202 5.62 16.19 9.79
N MET A 203 5.34 15.21 10.65
CA MET A 203 6.08 15.01 11.90
C MET A 203 7.55 14.65 11.65
N ALA A 204 7.82 13.77 10.69
CA ALA A 204 9.19 13.35 10.35
C ALA A 204 10.04 14.48 9.77
N SER A 205 9.42 15.39 9.02
CA SER A 205 10.09 16.59 8.47
C SER A 205 10.11 17.78 9.42
N ALA A 206 9.55 17.63 10.64
CA ALA A 206 9.40 18.71 11.64
C ALA A 206 8.70 19.95 11.06
N SER A 207 7.77 19.76 10.12
CA SER A 207 6.95 20.82 9.52
C SER A 207 5.59 20.88 10.19
N ASP A 208 4.95 22.06 10.15
CA ASP A 208 3.55 22.18 10.53
C ASP A 208 2.69 21.32 9.60
N HIS A 209 1.73 20.60 10.18
CA HIS A 209 0.92 19.65 9.43
C HIS A 209 0.06 20.33 8.35
N ILE A 210 -0.55 21.47 8.69
CA ILE A 210 -1.41 22.20 7.74
C ILE A 210 -0.58 22.84 6.62
N ASP A 211 0.60 23.36 6.94
CA ASP A 211 1.52 23.91 5.94
C ASP A 211 2.05 22.79 5.02
N HIS A 212 2.32 21.60 5.57
CA HIS A 212 2.70 20.43 4.77
C HIS A 212 1.58 20.08 3.77
N VAL A 213 0.33 19.97 4.23
CA VAL A 213 -0.83 19.69 3.36
C VAL A 213 -0.98 20.78 2.28
N ARG A 214 -0.92 22.05 2.65
CA ARG A 214 -1.04 23.17 1.70
C ARG A 214 0.01 23.15 0.61
N THR A 215 1.24 22.83 0.95
CA THR A 215 2.35 22.80 -0.01
C THR A 215 2.35 21.55 -0.86
N GLN A 216 1.86 20.41 -0.36
CA GLN A 216 1.75 19.15 -1.09
C GLN A 216 0.57 19.14 -2.08
N LEU A 217 -0.55 19.72 -1.69
CA LEU A 217 -1.82 19.63 -2.43
C LEU A 217 -1.73 20.09 -3.90
N PRO A 218 -1.07 21.22 -4.27
CA PRO A 218 -0.95 21.62 -5.67
C PRO A 218 -0.23 20.58 -6.54
N TYR A 219 0.84 19.97 -6.02
CA TYR A 219 1.60 18.94 -6.73
C TYR A 219 0.78 17.65 -6.86
N ALA A 220 0.10 17.26 -5.80
CA ALA A 220 -0.79 16.10 -5.82
C ALA A 220 -1.94 16.30 -6.82
N LEU A 221 -2.59 17.46 -6.84
CA LEU A 221 -3.66 17.76 -7.80
C LEU A 221 -3.15 17.78 -9.25
N LEU A 222 -1.97 18.32 -9.51
CA LEU A 222 -1.37 18.28 -10.83
C LEU A 222 -1.11 16.84 -11.30
N THR A 223 -0.46 16.05 -10.47
CA THR A 223 -0.16 14.63 -10.79
C THR A 223 -1.44 13.79 -10.90
N GLY A 224 -2.42 14.00 -10.01
CA GLY A 224 -3.71 13.34 -10.05
C GLY A 224 -4.50 13.70 -11.32
N GLY A 225 -4.49 14.98 -11.72
CA GLY A 225 -5.11 15.44 -12.96
C GLY A 225 -4.48 14.81 -14.21
N LEU A 226 -3.15 14.76 -14.26
CA LEU A 226 -2.43 14.07 -15.34
C LEU A 226 -2.74 12.58 -15.35
N THR A 227 -2.78 11.94 -14.19
CA THR A 227 -3.11 10.51 -14.05
C THR A 227 -4.53 10.23 -14.55
N LEU A 228 -5.50 11.09 -14.21
CA LEU A 228 -6.86 10.99 -14.73
C LEU A 228 -6.91 11.06 -16.27
N VAL A 229 -6.17 11.98 -16.86
CA VAL A 229 -6.06 12.09 -18.34
C VAL A 229 -5.45 10.80 -18.92
N PHE A 230 -4.42 10.23 -18.27
CA PHE A 230 -3.87 8.94 -18.71
C PHE A 230 -4.89 7.80 -18.61
N TYR A 231 -5.69 7.71 -17.53
CA TYR A 231 -6.76 6.70 -17.46
C TYR A 231 -7.83 6.88 -18.52
N LEU A 232 -8.19 8.11 -18.87
CA LEU A 232 -9.09 8.39 -20.00
C LEU A 232 -8.49 7.88 -21.30
N ILE A 233 -7.25 8.27 -21.63
CA ILE A 233 -6.58 7.86 -22.86
C ILE A 233 -6.42 6.33 -22.93
N LEU A 234 -5.88 5.72 -21.89
CA LEU A 234 -5.62 4.27 -21.85
C LEU A 234 -6.93 3.47 -21.85
N GLY A 235 -7.99 3.97 -21.27
CA GLY A 235 -9.31 3.35 -21.31
C GLY A 235 -9.86 3.24 -22.73
N PHE A 236 -9.55 4.19 -23.61
CA PHE A 236 -9.92 4.11 -25.05
C PHE A 236 -8.97 3.24 -25.86
N ILE A 237 -7.68 3.15 -25.49
CA ILE A 237 -6.66 2.40 -26.23
C ILE A 237 -6.67 0.92 -25.88
N LEU A 238 -6.82 0.57 -24.60
CA LEU A 238 -6.71 -0.79 -24.05
C LEU A 238 -8.06 -1.49 -23.86
N ARG A 239 -8.99 -1.15 -24.68
CA ARG A 239 -10.38 -1.64 -24.68
C ARG A 239 -10.47 -3.11 -25.02
#